data_287d3c5fc91e0b4b93d190418c262197
#
_entry.id   287d3c5fc91e0b4b93d190418c262197
#
_cell.length_a   1.000
_cell.length_b   1.000
_cell.length_c   1.000
_cell.angle_alpha   90.00
_cell.angle_beta   90.00
_cell.angle_gamma   90.00
#
_symmetry.space_group_name_H-M   'P 1'
#
loop_
_entity.id
_entity.type
_entity.pdbx_description
1 polymer ?
#
loop_
_entity_poly.entity_id
_entity_poly.type
_entity_poly.pdbx_seq_one_letter_code
_entity_poly.pdbx_strand_id
1 'polypeptide(L)'
;MVRKRNTKNNYLFAALIACLGLFSACSRDGRVLRESGPAQGESIAIVTTVAPTDSDPNATTAKLFSVSGTWVDSGSLDPRHTCLGSNVSPALTISNVPAGAQSLAISLNETTNPDQPLWVVANLAPESTVIQEGGLPASAIVGAAFNGDRIVDGYNGPCITDSEIHEFVLVVYAVDQMIEFVPEPQSLESSKLLLNAIQASAFDSAETRFFVQNP
;
A
#
# COMPACT_ATOMS: atom_id res chain seq x y z
N MET A 1 57.41 -30.87 -9.59
CA MET A 1 57.56 -31.49 -10.93
C MET A 1 56.30 -32.30 -11.21
N VAL A 2 55.67 -32.11 -12.33
CA VAL A 2 54.48 -32.70 -12.98
C VAL A 2 53.34 -31.68 -13.06
N ARG A 3 53.25 -30.91 -14.02
CA ARG A 3 52.85 -30.88 -15.46
C ARG A 3 51.34 -30.84 -15.67
N LYS A 4 50.93 -29.64 -16.11
CA LYS A 4 49.66 -29.25 -16.72
C LYS A 4 49.09 -30.27 -17.72
N ARG A 5 47.76 -30.37 -17.78
CA ARG A 5 47.07 -30.61 -19.06
C ARG A 5 45.84 -29.72 -19.19
N ASN A 6 45.96 -28.91 -20.21
CA ASN A 6 44.95 -28.05 -20.81
C ASN A 6 44.16 -28.93 -21.79
N THR A 7 42.86 -28.90 -21.76
CA THR A 7 42.06 -29.41 -22.86
C THR A 7 40.96 -28.39 -23.20
N LYS A 8 41.25 -27.63 -24.25
CA LYS A 8 40.29 -26.91 -25.05
C LYS A 8 39.47 -27.94 -25.83
N ASN A 9 38.18 -27.86 -25.81
CA ASN A 9 37.35 -28.46 -26.85
C ASN A 9 36.39 -27.41 -27.42
N ASN A 10 36.74 -27.02 -28.62
CA ASN A 10 35.92 -26.31 -29.57
C ASN A 10 34.84 -27.27 -30.06
N TYR A 11 33.59 -26.86 -29.99
CA TYR A 11 32.56 -27.31 -30.92
C TYR A 11 31.85 -26.09 -31.51
N LEU A 12 32.41 -25.67 -32.66
CA LEU A 12 31.68 -25.00 -33.70
C LEU A 12 30.74 -26.06 -34.32
N PHE A 13 29.44 -25.86 -34.24
CA PHE A 13 28.52 -26.40 -35.20
C PHE A 13 27.60 -25.29 -35.66
N ALA A 14 27.86 -24.88 -36.87
CA ALA A 14 26.96 -24.09 -37.68
C ALA A 14 25.72 -24.92 -38.02
N ALA A 15 24.55 -24.42 -37.67
CA ALA A 15 23.30 -24.85 -38.27
C ALA A 15 22.52 -23.61 -38.75
N LEU A 16 22.75 -23.29 -39.98
CA LEU A 16 22.00 -22.36 -40.79
C LEU A 16 20.68 -23.05 -41.11
N ILE A 17 19.60 -22.69 -40.51
CA ILE A 17 18.24 -23.04 -40.99
C ILE A 17 17.54 -21.74 -41.31
N ALA A 18 17.43 -21.53 -42.61
CA ALA A 18 16.56 -20.55 -43.21
C ALA A 18 15.09 -20.90 -42.91
N CYS A 19 14.41 -20.09 -42.16
CA CYS A 19 12.95 -20.04 -42.17
C CYS A 19 12.50 -18.78 -42.89
N LEU A 20 12.32 -18.97 -44.21
CA LEU A 20 11.50 -18.08 -45.02
C LEU A 20 10.03 -18.20 -44.55
N GLY A 21 9.44 -17.04 -44.34
CA GLY A 21 8.08 -16.81 -44.74
C GLY A 21 7.01 -17.20 -43.73
N LEU A 22 6.44 -16.19 -43.15
CA LEU A 22 5.00 -15.95 -43.14
C LEU A 22 4.77 -14.57 -42.50
N PHE A 23 4.91 -13.54 -43.32
CA PHE A 23 4.24 -12.28 -43.01
C PHE A 23 2.75 -12.52 -43.19
N SER A 24 2.03 -12.86 -42.14
CA SER A 24 0.59 -12.71 -42.06
C SER A 24 0.27 -11.23 -42.09
N ALA A 25 -0.05 -10.74 -43.26
CA ALA A 25 -0.67 -9.46 -43.46
C ALA A 25 -1.93 -9.41 -42.57
N CYS A 26 -1.95 -8.55 -41.57
CA CYS A 26 -3.18 -8.07 -40.99
C CYS A 26 -3.97 -7.41 -42.10
N SER A 27 -4.94 -8.11 -42.64
CA SER A 27 -6.04 -7.56 -43.42
C SER A 27 -6.66 -6.44 -42.62
N ARG A 28 -6.36 -5.20 -42.95
CA ARG A 28 -7.24 -4.10 -42.61
C ARG A 28 -8.55 -4.41 -43.29
N ASP A 29 -9.53 -4.88 -42.56
CA ASP A 29 -10.91 -4.85 -42.99
C ASP A 29 -11.22 -3.41 -43.37
N GLY A 30 -11.23 -3.14 -44.65
CA GLY A 30 -11.67 -1.89 -45.24
C GLY A 30 -13.16 -1.71 -44.99
N ARG A 31 -13.56 -1.49 -43.77
CA ARG A 31 -14.88 -0.96 -43.45
C ARG A 31 -14.89 0.51 -43.84
N VAL A 32 -15.18 0.76 -45.08
CA VAL A 32 -15.60 2.07 -45.57
C VAL A 32 -16.84 2.44 -44.74
N LEU A 33 -16.75 3.50 -43.97
CA LEU A 33 -17.93 4.08 -43.33
C LEU A 33 -18.90 4.44 -44.44
N ARG A 34 -20.01 3.71 -44.51
CA ARG A 34 -21.10 3.98 -45.42
C ARG A 34 -21.67 5.34 -45.03
N GLU A 35 -21.71 6.26 -46.00
CA GLU A 35 -22.39 7.54 -45.80
C GLU A 35 -23.83 7.25 -45.36
N SER A 36 -24.25 7.96 -44.29
CA SER A 36 -25.60 7.89 -43.77
C SER A 36 -26.60 8.29 -44.84
N GLY A 37 -27.54 7.39 -45.12
CA GLY A 37 -28.63 7.70 -46.07
C GLY A 37 -29.52 8.85 -45.57
N PRO A 38 -30.28 9.51 -46.45
CA PRO A 38 -31.01 10.74 -46.15
C PRO A 38 -32.20 10.57 -45.18
N ALA A 39 -32.30 9.50 -44.44
CA ALA A 39 -33.31 9.28 -43.41
C ALA A 39 -32.73 8.90 -42.00
N GLN A 40 -31.42 9.02 -41.81
CA GLN A 40 -30.77 8.71 -40.51
C GLN A 40 -30.40 9.96 -39.72
N GLY A 41 -31.07 11.06 -39.94
CA GLY A 41 -31.02 12.26 -39.14
C GLY A 41 -32.09 12.25 -38.04
N GLU A 42 -32.33 11.16 -37.39
CA GLU A 42 -33.14 11.18 -36.19
C GLU A 42 -32.35 11.87 -35.08
N SER A 43 -32.85 13.04 -34.70
CA SER A 43 -32.43 13.72 -33.47
C SER A 43 -32.45 12.72 -32.34
N ILE A 44 -31.27 12.37 -31.81
CA ILE A 44 -31.21 11.70 -30.53
C ILE A 44 -31.82 12.71 -29.55
N ALA A 45 -33.08 12.49 -29.20
CA ALA A 45 -33.63 13.15 -28.03
C ALA A 45 -32.72 12.75 -26.88
N ILE A 46 -31.95 13.71 -26.38
CA ILE A 46 -31.26 13.57 -25.10
C ILE A 46 -32.39 13.41 -24.10
N VAL A 47 -32.75 12.17 -23.82
CA VAL A 47 -33.51 11.87 -22.62
C VAL A 47 -32.57 12.25 -21.50
N THR A 48 -32.75 13.45 -20.98
CA THR A 48 -32.19 13.79 -19.67
C THR A 48 -32.84 12.81 -18.72
N THR A 49 -32.17 11.69 -18.47
CA THR A 49 -32.49 10.81 -17.37
C THR A 49 -32.24 11.67 -16.14
N VAL A 50 -33.26 12.31 -15.65
CA VAL A 50 -33.30 12.84 -14.31
C VAL A 50 -32.96 11.62 -13.47
N ALA A 51 -31.79 11.62 -12.86
CA ALA A 51 -31.43 10.62 -11.88
C ALA A 51 -32.61 10.54 -10.91
N PRO A 52 -33.14 9.35 -10.62
CA PRO A 52 -34.18 9.24 -9.61
C PRO A 52 -33.62 9.81 -8.33
N THR A 53 -34.19 10.90 -7.87
CA THR A 53 -33.95 11.42 -6.53
C THR A 53 -34.78 10.54 -5.60
N ASP A 54 -34.45 9.25 -5.55
CA ASP A 54 -34.79 8.39 -4.43
C ASP A 54 -33.79 8.69 -3.32
N SER A 55 -33.96 9.86 -2.74
CA SER A 55 -33.50 10.08 -1.39
C SER A 55 -34.47 9.30 -0.50
N ASP A 56 -34.17 8.02 -0.28
CA ASP A 56 -34.75 7.27 0.81
C ASP A 56 -34.38 8.03 2.10
N PRO A 57 -35.33 8.67 2.78
CA PRO A 57 -35.05 9.41 4.01
C PRO A 57 -34.54 8.49 5.13
N ASN A 58 -34.51 7.19 4.88
CA ASN A 58 -34.04 6.15 5.81
C ASN A 58 -32.77 5.45 5.33
N ALA A 59 -32.15 5.92 4.24
CA ALA A 59 -30.85 5.45 3.86
C ALA A 59 -29.83 5.88 4.94
N THR A 60 -29.60 5.00 5.90
CA THR A 60 -28.50 5.14 6.85
C THR A 60 -27.21 5.11 6.02
N THR A 61 -26.63 6.26 5.79
CA THR A 61 -25.31 6.35 5.14
C THR A 61 -24.35 5.51 5.99
N ALA A 62 -23.96 4.37 5.48
CA ALA A 62 -23.00 3.51 6.18
C ALA A 62 -21.74 4.35 6.42
N LYS A 63 -21.38 4.53 7.68
CA LYS A 63 -20.18 5.25 8.05
C LYS A 63 -18.99 4.38 7.69
N LEU A 64 -18.08 4.90 6.86
CA LEU A 64 -16.90 4.18 6.43
C LEU A 64 -15.87 4.05 7.57
N PHE A 65 -15.23 2.91 7.64
CA PHE A 65 -14.05 2.72 8.46
C PHE A 65 -12.99 3.77 8.07
N SER A 66 -12.46 4.50 9.02
CA SER A 66 -11.57 5.61 8.73
C SER A 66 -10.53 5.81 9.83
N VAL A 67 -9.37 6.36 9.44
CA VAL A 67 -8.30 6.79 10.32
C VAL A 67 -7.91 8.21 9.99
N SER A 68 -7.57 8.98 11.00
CA SER A 68 -6.96 10.32 10.86
C SER A 68 -5.83 10.48 11.88
N GLY A 69 -4.80 11.20 11.47
CA GLY A 69 -3.69 11.61 12.33
C GLY A 69 -3.80 13.08 12.75
N THR A 70 -2.67 13.66 13.17
CA THR A 70 -2.55 15.08 13.50
C THR A 70 -2.34 15.98 12.27
N TRP A 71 -2.32 15.39 11.09
CA TRP A 71 -2.20 16.05 9.78
C TRP A 71 -3.53 16.01 9.02
N VAL A 72 -3.68 16.90 8.05
CA VAL A 72 -4.73 16.77 7.04
C VAL A 72 -4.31 15.69 6.06
N ASP A 73 -5.24 14.83 5.66
CA ASP A 73 -4.92 13.76 4.68
C ASP A 73 -4.23 14.35 3.44
N SER A 74 -3.13 13.71 3.03
CA SER A 74 -2.23 14.23 2.00
C SER A 74 -1.60 15.60 2.32
N GLY A 75 -1.48 15.95 3.60
CA GLY A 75 -0.77 17.12 4.09
C GLY A 75 0.62 16.80 4.62
N SER A 76 1.32 17.79 5.16
CA SER A 76 2.65 17.61 5.73
C SER A 76 2.58 17.03 7.14
N LEU A 77 3.48 16.10 7.45
CA LEU A 77 3.68 15.59 8.80
C LEU A 77 4.44 16.63 9.65
N ASP A 78 4.05 16.77 10.92
CA ASP A 78 4.82 17.58 11.89
C ASP A 78 6.23 16.97 12.05
N PRO A 79 7.30 17.76 11.93
CA PRO A 79 8.68 17.29 12.05
C PRO A 79 9.00 16.53 13.35
N ARG A 80 8.26 16.75 14.43
CA ARG A 80 8.46 16.01 15.69
C ARG A 80 8.24 14.49 15.56
N HIS A 81 7.47 14.07 14.54
CA HIS A 81 7.22 12.67 14.23
C HIS A 81 8.26 12.08 13.25
N THR A 82 9.28 12.83 12.87
CA THR A 82 10.37 12.40 11.99
C THR A 82 11.66 12.14 12.76
N CYS A 83 12.64 11.51 12.12
CA CYS A 83 13.96 11.29 12.70
C CYS A 83 14.73 12.59 13.00
N LEU A 84 14.35 13.71 12.39
CA LEU A 84 14.93 15.03 12.64
C LEU A 84 14.33 15.72 13.86
N GLY A 85 13.19 15.22 14.35
CA GLY A 85 12.51 15.71 15.54
C GLY A 85 12.62 14.75 16.72
N SER A 86 11.54 14.66 17.48
CA SER A 86 11.49 13.78 18.67
C SER A 86 11.35 12.30 18.34
N ASN A 87 11.09 11.97 17.08
CA ASN A 87 10.86 10.61 16.57
C ASN A 87 9.80 9.86 17.38
N VAL A 88 8.71 10.53 17.71
CA VAL A 88 7.58 9.98 18.47
C VAL A 88 6.43 9.63 17.54
N SER A 89 5.77 8.49 17.75
CA SER A 89 4.63 8.10 16.94
C SER A 89 3.49 9.11 17.06
N PRO A 90 2.80 9.46 15.95
CA PRO A 90 1.69 10.40 16.00
C PRO A 90 0.48 9.84 16.74
N ALA A 91 -0.34 10.73 17.28
CA ALA A 91 -1.67 10.36 17.75
C ALA A 91 -2.59 10.03 16.56
N LEU A 92 -3.43 9.01 16.71
CA LEU A 92 -4.39 8.58 15.70
C LEU A 92 -5.80 8.56 16.28
N THR A 93 -6.77 8.92 15.45
CA THR A 93 -8.20 8.70 15.71
C THR A 93 -8.75 7.72 14.69
N ILE A 94 -9.35 6.63 15.18
CA ILE A 94 -9.92 5.55 14.40
C ILE A 94 -11.44 5.61 14.56
N SER A 95 -12.18 5.55 13.47
CA SER A 95 -13.64 5.69 13.51
C SER A 95 -14.33 4.59 12.72
N ASN A 96 -15.52 4.21 13.17
CA ASN A 96 -16.39 3.25 12.52
C ASN A 96 -15.72 1.90 12.25
N VAL A 97 -15.03 1.38 13.28
CA VAL A 97 -14.40 0.05 13.23
C VAL A 97 -15.48 -0.97 12.81
N PRO A 98 -15.20 -1.82 11.79
CA PRO A 98 -16.16 -2.79 11.32
C PRO A 98 -16.58 -3.78 12.39
N ALA A 99 -17.85 -4.11 12.41
CA ALA A 99 -18.36 -5.17 13.28
C ALA A 99 -17.71 -6.50 12.89
N GLY A 100 -17.22 -7.24 13.89
CA GLY A 100 -16.48 -8.50 13.68
C GLY A 100 -14.97 -8.36 13.77
N ALA A 101 -14.40 -7.17 13.84
CA ALA A 101 -13.01 -6.98 14.18
C ALA A 101 -12.71 -7.56 15.56
N GLN A 102 -11.77 -8.48 15.64
CA GLN A 102 -11.26 -9.03 16.90
C GLN A 102 -10.02 -8.26 17.38
N SER A 103 -9.29 -7.68 16.45
CA SER A 103 -8.20 -6.77 16.75
C SER A 103 -8.04 -5.71 15.66
N LEU A 104 -7.30 -4.66 15.98
CA LEU A 104 -6.80 -3.69 15.01
C LEU A 104 -5.28 -3.82 14.88
N ALA A 105 -4.78 -3.47 13.71
CA ALA A 105 -3.35 -3.39 13.46
C ALA A 105 -3.01 -2.11 12.68
N ILE A 106 -1.75 -1.69 12.75
CA ILE A 106 -1.24 -0.49 12.08
C ILE A 106 -0.01 -0.84 11.26
N SER A 107 0.10 -0.28 10.06
CA SER A 107 1.37 -0.18 9.34
C SER A 107 1.61 1.24 8.88
N LEU A 108 2.88 1.64 8.84
CA LEU A 108 3.35 2.87 8.21
C LEU A 108 4.49 2.54 7.27
N ASN A 109 4.36 2.95 6.03
CA ASN A 109 5.35 2.70 4.98
C ASN A 109 5.52 3.93 4.11
N GLU A 110 6.68 4.09 3.52
CA GLU A 110 6.86 4.95 2.38
C GLU A 110 6.23 4.32 1.12
N THR A 111 5.52 5.09 0.31
CA THR A 111 4.80 4.55 -0.86
C THR A 111 5.72 3.97 -1.92
N THR A 112 6.95 4.49 -2.02
CA THR A 112 7.99 4.01 -2.95
C THR A 112 8.80 2.85 -2.40
N ASN A 113 8.70 2.56 -1.09
CA ASN A 113 9.46 1.49 -0.43
C ASN A 113 8.58 0.68 0.54
N PRO A 114 7.55 -0.01 0.04
CA PRO A 114 6.57 -0.70 0.87
C PRO A 114 7.15 -1.87 1.68
N ASP A 115 8.31 -2.39 1.26
CA ASP A 115 8.98 -3.52 1.94
C ASP A 115 9.78 -3.13 3.18
N GLN A 116 9.87 -1.84 3.49
CA GLN A 116 10.57 -1.34 4.67
C GLN A 116 9.61 -0.57 5.58
N PRO A 117 8.89 -1.29 6.45
CA PRO A 117 7.94 -0.65 7.34
C PRO A 117 8.66 0.24 8.36
N LEU A 118 8.08 1.41 8.60
CA LEU A 118 8.51 2.36 9.64
C LEU A 118 7.74 2.16 10.94
N TRP A 119 6.64 1.43 10.89
CA TRP A 119 5.85 1.08 12.06
C TRP A 119 4.94 -0.10 11.74
N VAL A 120 4.99 -1.15 12.55
CA VAL A 120 4.07 -2.28 12.47
C VAL A 120 3.59 -2.61 13.87
N VAL A 121 2.28 -2.61 14.06
CA VAL A 121 1.64 -2.90 15.35
C VAL A 121 0.48 -3.86 15.11
N ALA A 122 0.34 -4.86 15.97
CA ALA A 122 -0.80 -5.76 15.97
C ALA A 122 -1.46 -5.85 17.36
N ASN A 123 -2.63 -6.44 17.41
CA ASN A 123 -3.38 -6.74 18.62
C ASN A 123 -3.79 -5.50 19.44
N LEU A 124 -4.13 -4.42 18.75
CA LEU A 124 -4.84 -3.33 19.38
C LEU A 124 -6.31 -3.75 19.58
N ALA A 125 -6.90 -3.42 20.71
CA ALA A 125 -8.31 -3.73 20.96
C ALA A 125 -9.21 -2.97 19.96
N PRO A 126 -10.31 -3.58 19.45
CA PRO A 126 -11.21 -2.90 18.50
C PRO A 126 -11.83 -1.60 19.06
N GLU A 127 -11.91 -1.48 20.37
CA GLU A 127 -12.39 -0.30 21.07
C GLU A 127 -11.33 0.83 21.17
N SER A 128 -10.09 0.55 20.73
CA SER A 128 -9.00 1.53 20.73
C SER A 128 -9.19 2.57 19.63
N THR A 129 -10.21 3.43 19.79
CA THR A 129 -10.52 4.48 18.81
C THR A 129 -9.57 5.67 18.86
N VAL A 130 -8.71 5.75 19.86
CA VAL A 130 -7.67 6.78 19.99
C VAL A 130 -6.36 6.11 20.40
N ILE A 131 -5.34 6.27 19.57
CA ILE A 131 -3.96 5.94 19.90
C ILE A 131 -3.27 7.23 20.30
N GLN A 132 -2.75 7.26 21.49
CA GLN A 132 -2.04 8.46 22.01
C GLN A 132 -0.67 8.63 21.34
N GLU A 133 -0.22 9.86 21.24
CA GLU A 133 1.14 10.17 20.78
C GLU A 133 2.18 9.44 21.65
N GLY A 134 3.10 8.72 21.03
CA GLY A 134 4.13 7.96 21.70
C GLY A 134 3.63 6.78 22.53
N GLY A 135 2.32 6.48 22.51
CA GLY A 135 1.70 5.48 23.37
C GLY A 135 1.14 4.30 22.60
N LEU A 136 1.37 3.09 23.12
CA LEU A 136 0.71 1.86 22.70
C LEU A 136 0.27 1.07 23.94
N PRO A 137 -0.85 0.33 23.85
CA PRO A 137 -1.22 -0.62 24.90
C PRO A 137 -0.13 -1.65 25.14
N ALA A 138 0.07 -2.08 26.39
CA ALA A 138 1.07 -3.09 26.73
C ALA A 138 0.82 -4.46 26.08
N SER A 139 -0.40 -4.71 25.62
CA SER A 139 -0.79 -5.95 24.89
C SER A 139 -0.45 -5.91 23.41
N ALA A 140 -0.05 -4.76 22.88
CA ALA A 140 0.27 -4.63 21.47
C ALA A 140 1.56 -5.41 21.12
N ILE A 141 1.51 -6.12 20.00
CA ILE A 141 2.69 -6.71 19.37
C ILE A 141 3.29 -5.67 18.45
N VAL A 142 4.58 -5.46 18.55
CA VAL A 142 5.28 -4.40 17.82
C VAL A 142 6.41 -5.01 17.02
N GLY A 143 6.47 -4.68 15.72
CA GLY A 143 7.55 -5.06 14.84
C GLY A 143 8.72 -4.07 14.87
N ALA A 144 9.87 -4.50 14.35
CA ALA A 144 11.01 -3.63 14.12
C ALA A 144 10.79 -2.72 12.91
N ALA A 145 11.36 -1.54 12.96
CA ALA A 145 11.36 -0.54 11.90
C ALA A 145 12.79 -0.16 11.51
N PHE A 146 12.97 0.24 10.27
CA PHE A 146 14.24 0.66 9.72
C PHE A 146 14.20 2.13 9.32
N ASN A 147 15.26 2.85 9.62
CA ASN A 147 15.41 4.23 9.17
C ASN A 147 16.87 4.49 8.77
N GLY A 148 17.24 3.99 7.62
CA GLY A 148 18.49 4.30 6.96
C GLY A 148 19.78 3.78 7.61
N ASP A 149 19.91 3.81 8.92
CA ASP A 149 21.13 3.41 9.65
C ASP A 149 20.88 2.52 10.88
N ARG A 150 19.65 2.46 11.37
CA ARG A 150 19.29 1.71 12.59
C ARG A 150 18.02 0.90 12.40
N ILE A 151 17.99 -0.23 13.10
CA ILE A 151 16.77 -1.00 13.35
C ILE A 151 16.36 -0.75 14.80
N VAL A 152 15.11 -0.39 15.02
CA VAL A 152 14.52 -0.19 16.33
C VAL A 152 13.19 -0.94 16.43
N ASP A 153 12.83 -1.40 17.60
CA ASP A 153 11.51 -1.95 17.83
C ASP A 153 10.51 -0.79 18.03
N GLY A 154 9.41 -0.84 17.29
CA GLY A 154 8.37 0.17 17.38
C GLY A 154 8.39 1.20 16.26
N TYR A 155 7.94 2.39 16.59
CA TYR A 155 7.88 3.50 15.65
C TYR A 155 9.27 4.04 15.34
N ASN A 156 9.54 4.20 14.06
CA ASN A 156 10.69 4.94 13.56
C ASN A 156 10.23 5.84 12.42
N GLY A 157 10.14 7.12 12.69
CA GLY A 157 9.56 8.09 11.76
C GLY A 157 10.36 8.26 10.47
N PRO A 158 9.76 8.87 9.47
CA PRO A 158 10.43 9.21 8.22
C PRO A 158 11.77 9.89 8.44
N CYS A 159 12.79 9.50 7.66
CA CYS A 159 14.13 10.05 7.73
C CYS A 159 14.63 10.42 6.34
N ILE A 160 14.20 11.57 5.83
CA ILE A 160 14.50 12.04 4.50
C ILE A 160 15.82 12.80 4.52
N THR A 161 16.76 12.41 3.67
CA THR A 161 18.10 13.00 3.58
C THR A 161 18.33 13.81 2.30
N ASP A 162 17.44 13.66 1.32
CA ASP A 162 17.44 14.46 0.09
C ASP A 162 16.48 15.64 0.18
N SER A 163 16.31 16.37 -0.90
CA SER A 163 15.41 17.54 -1.00
C SER A 163 14.07 17.21 -1.66
N GLU A 164 13.80 15.95 -1.93
CA GLU A 164 12.56 15.54 -2.59
C GLU A 164 11.42 15.44 -1.57
N ILE A 165 10.20 15.41 -2.09
CA ILE A 165 8.99 15.19 -1.29
C ILE A 165 8.70 13.70 -1.32
N HIS A 166 8.64 13.09 -0.15
CA HIS A 166 8.31 11.68 0.00
C HIS A 166 6.90 11.50 0.55
N GLU A 167 6.15 10.58 -0.04
CA GLU A 167 4.81 10.24 0.40
C GLU A 167 4.82 8.98 1.27
N PHE A 168 4.07 9.06 2.36
CA PHE A 168 3.89 7.96 3.31
C PHE A 168 2.42 7.60 3.44
N VAL A 169 2.15 6.32 3.64
CA VAL A 169 0.83 5.79 3.88
C VAL A 169 0.80 5.10 5.24
N LEU A 170 -0.15 5.51 6.07
CA LEU A 170 -0.49 4.86 7.32
C LEU A 170 -1.80 4.11 7.11
N VAL A 171 -1.80 2.82 7.40
CA VAL A 171 -2.96 1.94 7.25
C VAL A 171 -3.34 1.37 8.61
N VAL A 172 -4.62 1.41 8.92
CA VAL A 172 -5.22 0.67 10.04
C VAL A 172 -6.04 -0.48 9.46
N TYR A 173 -5.77 -1.67 9.94
CA TYR A 173 -6.44 -2.89 9.52
C TYR A 173 -7.45 -3.34 10.56
N ALA A 174 -8.63 -3.76 10.13
CA ALA A 174 -9.57 -4.53 10.93
C ALA A 174 -9.30 -6.02 10.71
N VAL A 175 -8.91 -6.72 11.76
CA VAL A 175 -8.42 -8.09 11.72
C VAL A 175 -9.43 -9.02 12.40
N ASP A 176 -9.73 -10.16 11.77
CA ASP A 176 -10.75 -11.11 12.21
C ASP A 176 -10.28 -12.07 13.32
N GLN A 177 -9.05 -11.91 13.78
CA GLN A 177 -8.42 -12.73 14.82
C GLN A 177 -7.34 -11.96 15.58
N MET A 178 -6.87 -12.52 16.68
CA MET A 178 -5.62 -12.09 17.32
C MET A 178 -4.44 -12.69 16.56
N ILE A 179 -3.40 -11.89 16.36
CA ILE A 179 -2.15 -12.38 15.78
C ILE A 179 -1.32 -13.04 16.87
N GLU A 180 -1.01 -14.31 16.68
CA GLU A 180 -0.20 -15.08 17.66
C GLU A 180 1.31 -14.95 17.41
N PHE A 181 1.69 -14.57 16.21
CA PHE A 181 3.09 -14.39 15.83
C PHE A 181 3.70 -13.18 16.53
N VAL A 182 4.73 -13.42 17.33
CA VAL A 182 5.53 -12.37 17.98
C VAL A 182 6.85 -12.23 17.23
N PRO A 183 7.17 -11.06 16.66
CA PRO A 183 8.41 -10.87 15.92
C PRO A 183 9.62 -10.91 16.84
N GLU A 184 10.76 -11.34 16.28
CA GLU A 184 12.04 -11.25 16.95
C GLU A 184 12.45 -9.77 17.09
N PRO A 185 12.98 -9.35 18.23
CA PRO A 185 13.45 -7.98 18.44
C PRO A 185 14.49 -7.56 17.40
N GLN A 186 14.40 -6.33 16.94
CA GLN A 186 15.32 -5.73 15.95
C GLN A 186 15.48 -6.55 14.66
N SER A 187 14.47 -7.31 14.28
CA SER A 187 14.44 -8.11 13.06
C SER A 187 13.43 -7.55 12.07
N LEU A 188 13.92 -6.95 10.98
CA LEU A 188 13.06 -6.46 9.89
C LEU A 188 12.36 -7.61 9.17
N GLU A 189 13.04 -8.74 9.01
CA GLU A 189 12.42 -9.91 8.38
C GLU A 189 11.23 -10.40 9.22
N SER A 190 11.40 -10.46 10.53
CA SER A 190 10.34 -10.84 11.45
C SER A 190 9.20 -9.81 11.45
N SER A 191 9.52 -8.52 11.33
CA SER A 191 8.52 -7.45 11.19
C SER A 191 7.70 -7.57 9.90
N LYS A 192 8.34 -7.93 8.79
CA LYS A 192 7.64 -8.22 7.52
C LYS A 192 6.72 -9.42 7.64
N LEU A 193 7.14 -10.48 8.34
CA LEU A 193 6.28 -11.64 8.61
C LEU A 193 5.07 -11.24 9.46
N LEU A 194 5.24 -10.35 10.45
CA LEU A 194 4.12 -9.79 11.21
C LEU A 194 3.16 -9.02 10.32
N LEU A 195 3.68 -8.15 9.45
CA LEU A 195 2.86 -7.39 8.51
C LEU A 195 2.09 -8.31 7.55
N ASN A 196 2.74 -9.34 7.03
CA ASN A 196 2.10 -10.33 6.17
C ASN A 196 0.97 -11.08 6.90
N ALA A 197 1.18 -11.46 8.18
CA ALA A 197 0.15 -12.09 8.98
C ALA A 197 -1.05 -11.17 9.23
N ILE A 198 -0.80 -9.88 9.49
CA ILE A 198 -1.84 -8.85 9.61
C ILE A 198 -2.64 -8.76 8.32
N GLN A 199 -1.98 -8.59 7.17
CA GLN A 199 -2.63 -8.44 5.88
C GLN A 199 -3.42 -9.68 5.45
N ALA A 200 -2.93 -10.87 5.78
CA ALA A 200 -3.63 -12.12 5.49
C ALA A 200 -4.91 -12.33 6.31
N SER A 201 -5.03 -11.68 7.47
CA SER A 201 -6.16 -11.79 8.39
C SER A 201 -7.04 -10.52 8.40
N ALA A 202 -6.66 -9.49 7.65
CA ALA A 202 -7.43 -8.27 7.53
C ALA A 202 -8.62 -8.48 6.58
N PHE A 203 -9.81 -8.06 7.00
CA PHE A 203 -11.01 -8.10 6.17
C PHE A 203 -11.51 -6.70 5.77
N ASP A 204 -10.97 -5.65 6.40
CA ASP A 204 -11.19 -4.25 6.03
C ASP A 204 -9.99 -3.40 6.44
N SER A 205 -9.83 -2.23 5.83
CA SER A 205 -8.76 -1.31 6.15
C SER A 205 -9.14 0.15 5.90
N ALA A 206 -8.48 1.05 6.61
CA ALA A 206 -8.58 2.49 6.43
C ALA A 206 -7.17 3.06 6.31
N GLU A 207 -6.98 4.03 5.42
CA GLU A 207 -5.67 4.66 5.22
C GLU A 207 -5.75 6.19 5.33
N THR A 208 -4.63 6.78 5.66
CA THR A 208 -4.37 8.22 5.56
C THR A 208 -2.93 8.43 5.08
N ARG A 209 -2.70 9.51 4.36
CA ARG A 209 -1.42 9.80 3.72
C ARG A 209 -0.85 11.12 4.23
N PHE A 210 0.44 11.25 4.14
CA PHE A 210 1.14 12.48 4.43
C PHE A 210 2.44 12.58 3.65
N PHE A 211 2.94 13.79 3.57
CA PHE A 211 4.22 14.08 2.93
C PHE A 211 5.26 14.52 3.96
N VAL A 212 6.50 14.16 3.69
CA VAL A 212 7.68 14.65 4.41
C VAL A 212 8.69 15.16 3.40
N GLN A 213 9.26 16.32 3.69
CA GLN A 213 10.35 16.90 2.95
C GLN A 213 11.41 17.39 3.93
N ASN A 214 12.66 17.21 3.59
CA ASN A 214 13.76 17.79 4.36
C ASN A 214 13.78 19.30 4.13
N PRO A 215 13.76 20.15 5.20
CA PRO A 215 13.78 21.60 5.08
C PRO A 215 15.06 22.17 4.48
#